data_de84d2cd353a2f1955faaf5135e661df
#
_entry.id   de84d2cd353a2f1955faaf5135e661df
#
_cell.length_a   1.000
_cell.length_b   1.000
_cell.length_c   1.000
_cell.angle_alpha   90.00
_cell.angle_beta   90.00
_cell.angle_gamma   90.00
#
_symmetry.space_group_name_H-M   'P 1'
#
loop_
_entity.id
_entity.type
_entity.pdbx_description
1 polymer ?
#
loop_
_entity_poly.entity_id
_entity_poly.type
_entity_poly.pdbx_seq_one_letter_code
_entity_poly.pdbx_strand_id
1 'polypeptide(L)'
;MGFKKIDGGVCAAKGFLANGLNCGLNSNKDKNDLCLVFSEALCNAAAVYTQNKVKGAPITVTKKHLEKSGGKAQAVIANSKNANTCNADGVEKAERMCRLAASVLNIEPEKVIVASTGVIGKVLPIEPIENSIDSLAKGLSHTANEKAATAIMTTDTVKKEAAVQFEIDGVVCTLGGMAKGSGMIHPNMATTLNFITTDAAISSQLLQKALSDIVKVTYNCLSIDGDTSTNDMVSIMANGLAGNSEIVEENENYSIFKDALYEVLMTLTKMLAKDGEGATRMIECTCCGAPDLDTAIIVAKSVIRSPLLKCAIFGSDANWGRILCAIGYAEADFDITKVDVDMRSRKGAIAVCRNGSGVEFSEDEAKTILLEDEIYIDINLHSGNTQAKAWGCDLTYDYVKINGDYRS
;
A
#
# COMPACT_ATOMS: atom_id res chain seq x y z
N MET A 1 -3.82 -23.65 7.36
CA MET A 1 -4.70 -22.92 8.30
C MET A 1 -5.41 -21.83 7.54
N GLY A 2 -6.71 -21.59 7.76
CA GLY A 2 -7.44 -20.57 7.03
C GLY A 2 -7.48 -19.26 7.81
N PHE A 3 -7.16 -18.15 7.16
CA PHE A 3 -7.39 -16.82 7.72
C PHE A 3 -8.88 -16.48 7.61
N LYS A 4 -9.46 -15.98 8.70
CA LYS A 4 -10.84 -15.50 8.69
C LYS A 4 -10.83 -13.99 8.40
N LYS A 5 -11.33 -13.59 7.23
CA LYS A 5 -11.54 -12.18 6.91
C LYS A 5 -12.62 -11.59 7.81
N ILE A 6 -12.37 -10.41 8.34
CA ILE A 6 -13.29 -9.67 9.20
C ILE A 6 -13.28 -8.18 8.82
N ASP A 7 -14.27 -7.44 9.28
CA ASP A 7 -14.33 -5.98 9.16
C ASP A 7 -13.56 -5.29 10.29
N GLY A 8 -13.37 -3.96 10.19
CA GLY A 8 -12.84 -3.13 11.26
C GLY A 8 -11.51 -2.44 10.96
N GLY A 9 -10.84 -2.79 9.84
CA GLY A 9 -9.61 -2.10 9.44
C GLY A 9 -8.61 -1.98 10.58
N VAL A 10 -8.07 -0.78 10.83
CA VAL A 10 -7.11 -0.51 11.92
C VAL A 10 -7.68 -0.67 13.34
N CYS A 11 -9.00 -0.75 13.51
CA CYS A 11 -9.66 -0.99 14.78
C CYS A 11 -10.01 -2.46 15.01
N ALA A 12 -9.74 -3.35 14.05
CA ALA A 12 -10.07 -4.78 14.18
C ALA A 12 -9.28 -5.47 15.30
N ALA A 13 -8.01 -5.11 15.45
CA ALA A 13 -7.14 -5.63 16.50
C ALA A 13 -7.52 -5.04 17.88
N LYS A 14 -7.50 -5.88 18.91
CA LYS A 14 -7.88 -5.49 20.29
C LYS A 14 -7.03 -4.32 20.79
N GLY A 15 -7.69 -3.35 21.44
CA GLY A 15 -7.05 -2.19 22.05
C GLY A 15 -6.64 -1.08 21.09
N PHE A 16 -7.08 -1.13 19.82
CA PHE A 16 -6.90 -0.03 18.87
C PHE A 16 -8.18 0.79 18.70
N LEU A 17 -8.02 2.10 18.75
CA LEU A 17 -9.04 3.09 18.51
C LEU A 17 -8.61 3.98 17.34
N ALA A 18 -9.57 4.52 16.61
CA ALA A 18 -9.28 5.48 15.57
C ALA A 18 -10.34 6.60 15.55
N ASN A 19 -10.01 7.69 14.87
CA ASN A 19 -10.95 8.73 14.49
C ASN A 19 -10.42 9.49 13.27
N GLY A 20 -11.33 10.15 12.57
CA GLY A 20 -11.04 11.08 11.49
C GLY A 20 -12.06 12.19 11.47
N LEU A 21 -11.62 13.40 11.16
CA LEU A 21 -12.49 14.57 11.02
C LEU A 21 -11.95 15.55 9.96
N ASN A 22 -12.77 16.51 9.58
CA ASN A 22 -12.35 17.66 8.80
C ASN A 22 -11.84 18.76 9.75
N CYS A 23 -10.53 19.00 9.75
CA CYS A 23 -9.93 20.09 10.53
C CYS A 23 -9.88 21.42 9.76
N GLY A 24 -10.19 21.41 8.45
CA GLY A 24 -10.19 22.60 7.61
C GLY A 24 -9.05 22.69 6.59
N LEU A 25 -8.20 21.64 6.48
CA LEU A 25 -7.24 21.51 5.39
C LEU A 25 -7.96 21.24 4.06
N ASN A 26 -9.06 20.50 4.10
CA ASN A 26 -9.97 20.30 2.98
C ASN A 26 -11.10 21.32 3.02
N SER A 27 -11.28 22.08 1.93
CA SER A 27 -12.37 23.06 1.80
C SER A 27 -13.76 22.40 1.76
N ASN A 28 -13.85 21.14 1.31
CA ASN A 28 -15.09 20.36 1.38
C ASN A 28 -15.27 19.83 2.81
N LYS A 29 -16.24 20.38 3.52
CA LYS A 29 -16.53 20.07 4.93
C LYS A 29 -17.04 18.64 5.16
N ASP A 30 -17.53 17.97 4.11
CA ASP A 30 -18.00 16.58 4.18
C ASP A 30 -16.84 15.55 4.06
N LYS A 31 -15.63 16.03 3.75
CA LYS A 31 -14.44 15.18 3.62
C LYS A 31 -13.51 15.35 4.81
N ASN A 32 -13.24 14.27 5.52
CA ASN A 32 -12.21 14.23 6.56
C ASN A 32 -10.83 14.50 5.97
N ASP A 33 -9.93 15.10 6.77
CA ASP A 33 -8.56 15.45 6.34
C ASP A 33 -7.51 15.28 7.45
N LEU A 34 -7.93 14.92 8.65
CA LEU A 34 -7.06 14.63 9.79
C LEU A 34 -7.48 13.33 10.46
N CYS A 35 -6.52 12.43 10.68
CA CYS A 35 -6.71 11.09 11.21
C CYS A 35 -5.85 10.88 12.47
N LEU A 36 -6.39 10.14 13.43
CA LEU A 36 -5.68 9.65 14.60
C LEU A 36 -5.99 8.17 14.79
N VAL A 37 -4.95 7.35 14.96
CA VAL A 37 -5.04 5.96 15.43
C VAL A 37 -4.28 5.86 16.75
N PHE A 38 -4.85 5.21 17.73
CA PHE A 38 -4.28 5.09 19.07
C PHE A 38 -4.38 3.65 19.58
N SER A 39 -3.36 3.20 20.29
CA SER A 39 -3.36 1.94 21.02
C SER A 39 -3.43 2.17 22.53
N GLU A 40 -4.30 1.42 23.21
CA GLU A 40 -4.42 1.46 24.68
C GLU A 40 -3.15 0.95 25.39
N ALA A 41 -2.30 0.19 24.69
CA ALA A 41 -1.01 -0.29 25.20
C ALA A 41 0.13 0.17 24.29
N LEU A 42 1.34 0.30 24.88
CA LEU A 42 2.56 0.60 24.13
C LEU A 42 2.87 -0.55 23.17
N CYS A 43 3.06 -0.23 21.89
CA CYS A 43 3.31 -1.20 20.82
C CYS A 43 4.79 -1.37 20.51
N ASN A 44 5.18 -2.57 20.12
CA ASN A 44 6.29 -2.76 19.22
C ASN A 44 5.88 -2.21 17.84
N ALA A 45 6.77 -1.48 17.19
CA ALA A 45 6.46 -0.83 15.93
C ALA A 45 7.58 -1.00 14.91
N ALA A 46 7.19 -1.05 13.65
CA ALA A 46 8.10 -1.10 12.52
C ALA A 46 7.56 -0.23 11.37
N ALA A 47 8.45 0.25 10.51
CA ALA A 47 8.04 0.99 9.34
C ALA A 47 9.04 0.86 8.19
N VAL A 48 8.51 0.94 6.96
CA VAL A 48 9.29 1.08 5.74
C VAL A 48 8.86 2.36 5.01
N TYR A 49 9.78 2.97 4.28
CA TYR A 49 9.63 4.31 3.75
C TYR A 49 10.07 4.40 2.30
N THR A 50 9.56 5.41 1.60
CA THR A 50 9.99 5.75 0.24
C THR A 50 11.52 5.88 0.11
N GLN A 51 12.04 5.38 -1.00
CA GLN A 51 13.45 5.60 -1.39
C GLN A 51 13.64 6.84 -2.28
N ASN A 52 12.56 7.58 -2.57
CA ASN A 52 12.70 8.86 -3.25
C ASN A 52 13.71 9.74 -2.50
N LYS A 53 14.61 10.39 -3.23
CA LYS A 53 15.61 11.30 -2.64
C LYS A 53 14.95 12.54 -2.04
N VAL A 54 13.86 13.00 -2.63
CA VAL A 54 12.98 14.03 -2.08
C VAL A 54 12.04 13.36 -1.10
N LYS A 55 12.23 13.62 0.20
CA LYS A 55 11.42 13.01 1.27
C LYS A 55 10.59 14.05 1.99
N GLY A 56 9.34 13.70 2.24
CA GLY A 56 8.47 14.49 3.10
C GLY A 56 9.01 14.58 4.54
N ALA A 57 8.83 15.72 5.18
CA ALA A 57 9.27 15.93 6.55
C ALA A 57 8.71 14.91 7.55
N PRO A 58 7.46 14.41 7.42
CA PRO A 58 6.93 13.34 8.26
C PRO A 58 7.77 12.06 8.25
N ILE A 59 8.35 11.70 7.10
CA ILE A 59 9.24 10.53 6.99
C ILE A 59 10.47 10.69 7.91
N THR A 60 11.09 11.86 7.84
CA THR A 60 12.28 12.18 8.66
C THR A 60 11.96 12.12 10.16
N VAL A 61 10.83 12.71 10.57
CA VAL A 61 10.40 12.75 11.97
C VAL A 61 10.02 11.35 12.46
N THR A 62 9.19 10.61 11.73
CA THR A 62 8.78 9.25 12.13
C THR A 62 9.98 8.31 12.25
N LYS A 63 10.93 8.37 11.30
CA LYS A 63 12.15 7.56 11.36
C LYS A 63 12.95 7.86 12.62
N LYS A 64 13.20 9.14 12.91
CA LYS A 64 13.91 9.59 14.12
C LYS A 64 13.19 9.15 15.40
N HIS A 65 11.85 9.24 15.44
CA HIS A 65 11.05 8.84 16.60
C HIS A 65 11.15 7.32 16.86
N LEU A 66 10.99 6.49 15.82
CA LEU A 66 11.12 5.04 15.97
C LEU A 66 12.55 4.61 16.36
N GLU A 67 13.58 5.27 15.83
CA GLU A 67 14.96 5.04 16.24
C GLU A 67 15.16 5.40 17.72
N LYS A 68 14.69 6.60 18.14
CA LYS A 68 14.84 7.09 19.51
C LYS A 68 14.04 6.28 20.54
N SER A 69 12.85 5.80 20.17
CA SER A 69 11.99 4.99 21.04
C SER A 69 12.38 3.49 21.08
N GLY A 70 13.39 3.07 20.31
CA GLY A 70 13.77 1.67 20.19
C GLY A 70 12.70 0.80 19.50
N GLY A 71 12.05 1.34 18.47
CA GLY A 71 10.99 0.64 17.74
C GLY A 71 9.68 0.55 18.52
N LYS A 72 9.35 1.59 19.31
CA LYS A 72 8.10 1.67 20.06
C LYS A 72 7.25 2.83 19.56
N ALA A 73 5.94 2.57 19.41
CA ALA A 73 4.95 3.61 19.10
C ALA A 73 3.63 3.31 19.81
N GLN A 74 2.76 4.30 19.91
CA GLN A 74 1.45 4.14 20.54
C GLN A 74 0.35 4.87 19.77
N ALA A 75 0.71 5.79 18.87
CA ALA A 75 -0.25 6.51 18.04
C ALA A 75 0.27 6.77 16.63
N VAL A 76 -0.66 6.99 15.70
CA VAL A 76 -0.42 7.55 14.38
C VAL A 76 -1.27 8.80 14.22
N ILE A 77 -0.67 9.92 13.82
CA ILE A 77 -1.39 11.11 13.36
C ILE A 77 -1.08 11.34 11.88
N ALA A 78 -2.09 11.54 11.05
CA ALA A 78 -1.90 11.77 9.63
C ALA A 78 -2.87 12.82 9.08
N ASN A 79 -2.39 13.67 8.17
CA ASN A 79 -3.23 14.59 7.42
C ASN A 79 -3.22 14.30 5.92
N SER A 80 -4.33 14.59 5.26
CA SER A 80 -4.40 14.71 3.79
C SER A 80 -4.35 16.18 3.36
N LYS A 81 -4.44 16.43 2.03
CA LYS A 81 -4.41 17.73 1.33
C LYS A 81 -3.06 18.44 1.29
N ASN A 82 -2.13 18.17 2.18
CA ASN A 82 -0.79 18.76 2.20
C ASN A 82 0.26 17.69 2.54
N ALA A 83 1.23 17.51 1.66
CA ALA A 83 2.27 16.49 1.81
C ALA A 83 3.35 16.87 2.83
N ASN A 84 3.42 18.14 3.26
CA ASN A 84 4.50 18.66 4.09
C ASN A 84 5.90 18.28 3.55
N THR A 85 6.08 18.49 2.25
CA THR A 85 7.28 18.15 1.50
C THR A 85 7.82 19.38 0.80
N CYS A 86 9.15 19.54 0.77
CA CYS A 86 9.85 20.68 0.21
C CYS A 86 9.54 22.02 0.92
N ASN A 87 9.22 21.98 2.20
CA ASN A 87 8.96 23.16 3.02
C ASN A 87 10.10 23.39 4.02
N ALA A 88 10.55 24.63 4.19
CA ALA A 88 11.64 24.97 5.11
C ALA A 88 11.31 24.66 6.59
N ASP A 89 10.04 24.79 6.98
CA ASP A 89 9.50 24.53 8.31
C ASP A 89 8.86 23.13 8.46
N GLY A 90 9.01 22.26 7.46
CA GLY A 90 8.31 20.99 7.39
C GLY A 90 8.57 20.06 8.57
N VAL A 91 9.83 19.97 9.01
CA VAL A 91 10.21 19.13 10.17
C VAL A 91 9.60 19.69 11.47
N GLU A 92 9.64 21.02 11.66
CA GLU A 92 9.04 21.67 12.82
C GLU A 92 7.52 21.40 12.89
N LYS A 93 6.83 21.50 11.75
CA LYS A 93 5.38 21.23 11.64
C LYS A 93 5.05 19.76 11.95
N ALA A 94 5.83 18.81 11.41
CA ALA A 94 5.65 17.39 11.68
C ALA A 94 5.89 17.06 13.17
N GLU A 95 6.95 17.59 13.78
CA GLU A 95 7.20 17.47 15.22
C GLU A 95 6.09 18.14 16.05
N ARG A 96 5.50 19.25 15.57
CA ARG A 96 4.37 19.91 16.22
C ARG A 96 3.13 19.01 16.23
N MET A 97 2.82 18.34 15.10
CA MET A 97 1.74 17.37 15.03
C MET A 97 1.93 16.24 16.05
N CYS A 98 3.16 15.71 16.17
CA CYS A 98 3.46 14.69 17.19
C CYS A 98 3.22 15.20 18.61
N ARG A 99 3.71 16.41 18.94
CA ARG A 99 3.50 17.00 20.28
C ARG A 99 2.01 17.23 20.59
N LEU A 100 1.23 17.68 19.62
CA LEU A 100 -0.22 17.87 19.78
C LEU A 100 -0.93 16.54 20.08
N ALA A 101 -0.69 15.51 19.29
CA ALA A 101 -1.26 14.18 19.52
C ALA A 101 -0.80 13.60 20.87
N ALA A 102 0.48 13.69 21.18
CA ALA A 102 1.04 13.19 22.43
C ALA A 102 0.42 13.86 23.67
N SER A 103 0.21 15.19 23.60
CA SER A 103 -0.39 15.96 24.71
C SER A 103 -1.81 15.50 25.04
N VAL A 104 -2.67 15.32 24.02
CA VAL A 104 -4.07 14.91 24.25
C VAL A 104 -4.21 13.42 24.60
N LEU A 105 -3.22 12.59 24.25
CA LEU A 105 -3.19 11.16 24.55
C LEU A 105 -2.40 10.84 25.83
N ASN A 106 -1.74 11.82 26.41
CA ASN A 106 -0.86 11.66 27.57
C ASN A 106 0.26 10.62 27.36
N ILE A 107 0.94 10.72 26.20
CA ILE A 107 2.09 9.89 25.83
C ILE A 107 3.29 10.76 25.46
N GLU A 108 4.47 10.16 25.26
CA GLU A 108 5.65 10.88 24.78
C GLU A 108 5.56 11.15 23.26
N PRO A 109 6.00 12.35 22.79
CA PRO A 109 5.96 12.68 21.35
C PRO A 109 6.68 11.66 20.45
N GLU A 110 7.76 11.06 20.94
CA GLU A 110 8.55 10.05 20.24
C GLU A 110 7.80 8.72 20.02
N LYS A 111 6.66 8.53 20.68
CA LYS A 111 5.78 7.37 20.48
C LYS A 111 4.66 7.63 19.46
N VAL A 112 4.73 8.78 18.76
CA VAL A 112 3.80 9.15 17.70
C VAL A 112 4.46 9.00 16.34
N ILE A 113 3.83 8.21 15.47
CA ILE A 113 4.12 8.12 14.04
C ILE A 113 3.36 9.28 13.37
N VAL A 114 4.04 10.08 12.56
CA VAL A 114 3.42 11.18 11.81
C VAL A 114 3.51 10.93 10.30
N ALA A 115 2.42 11.20 9.59
CA ALA A 115 2.35 11.10 8.15
C ALA A 115 1.55 12.27 7.53
N SER A 116 1.84 12.59 6.28
CA SER A 116 1.12 13.60 5.50
C SER A 116 1.03 13.17 4.05
N THR A 117 -0.05 13.57 3.37
CA THR A 117 -0.22 13.33 1.94
C THR A 117 -1.00 14.48 1.29
N GLY A 118 -0.76 14.71 -0.01
CA GLY A 118 -1.40 15.79 -0.77
C GLY A 118 -0.39 16.62 -1.54
N VAL A 119 -0.60 17.93 -1.61
CA VAL A 119 0.19 18.84 -2.43
C VAL A 119 1.59 19.02 -1.86
N ILE A 120 2.60 18.95 -2.74
CA ILE A 120 4.01 19.21 -2.47
C ILE A 120 4.30 20.70 -2.63
N GLY A 121 5.21 21.26 -1.81
CA GLY A 121 5.69 22.64 -1.93
C GLY A 121 4.76 23.71 -1.36
N LYS A 122 3.67 23.32 -0.72
CA LYS A 122 2.81 24.24 0.06
C LYS A 122 3.13 24.13 1.54
N VAL A 123 3.26 25.27 2.23
CA VAL A 123 3.41 25.32 3.69
C VAL A 123 2.19 24.68 4.35
N LEU A 124 2.42 23.76 5.29
CA LEU A 124 1.33 23.14 6.05
C LEU A 124 0.78 24.16 7.06
N PRO A 125 -0.49 24.58 6.97
CA PRO A 125 -1.09 25.39 8.01
C PRO A 125 -1.31 24.51 9.25
N ILE A 126 -0.66 24.83 10.36
CA ILE A 126 -0.71 23.99 11.57
C ILE A 126 -1.90 24.33 12.45
N GLU A 127 -2.40 25.57 12.40
CA GLU A 127 -3.47 26.09 13.25
C GLU A 127 -4.80 25.30 13.11
N PRO A 128 -5.23 24.86 11.93
CA PRO A 128 -6.40 23.99 11.80
C PRO A 128 -6.26 22.69 12.58
N ILE A 129 -5.06 22.08 12.56
CA ILE A 129 -4.76 20.84 13.29
C ILE A 129 -4.78 21.11 14.80
N GLU A 130 -4.12 22.20 15.26
CA GLU A 130 -4.11 22.61 16.67
C GLU A 130 -5.51 22.81 17.23
N ASN A 131 -6.37 23.50 16.47
CA ASN A 131 -7.74 23.78 16.86
C ASN A 131 -8.64 22.53 16.90
N SER A 132 -8.25 21.45 16.22
CA SER A 132 -9.07 20.25 16.06
C SER A 132 -8.60 19.06 16.89
N ILE A 133 -7.39 19.10 17.47
CA ILE A 133 -6.75 17.93 18.08
C ILE A 133 -7.55 17.37 19.27
N ASP A 134 -8.13 18.25 20.12
CA ASP A 134 -8.98 17.83 21.24
C ASP A 134 -10.23 17.09 20.77
N SER A 135 -10.88 17.60 19.71
CA SER A 135 -12.08 16.98 19.13
C SER A 135 -11.73 15.66 18.46
N LEU A 136 -10.57 15.58 17.82
CA LEU A 136 -10.07 14.36 17.19
C LEU A 136 -9.84 13.28 18.25
N ALA A 137 -9.18 13.59 19.36
CA ALA A 137 -8.91 12.66 20.46
C ALA A 137 -10.21 12.23 21.18
N LYS A 138 -11.12 13.15 21.46
CA LYS A 138 -12.43 12.85 22.08
C LYS A 138 -13.30 11.92 21.26
N GLY A 139 -13.12 11.91 19.95
CA GLY A 139 -13.87 11.05 19.02
C GLY A 139 -13.24 9.67 18.78
N LEU A 140 -12.13 9.33 19.46
CA LEU A 140 -11.51 8.00 19.34
C LEU A 140 -12.48 6.90 19.75
N SER A 141 -12.59 5.88 18.89
CA SER A 141 -13.51 4.75 19.08
C SER A 141 -12.97 3.48 18.42
N HIS A 142 -13.30 2.33 18.99
CA HIS A 142 -13.02 1.00 18.39
C HIS A 142 -13.78 0.73 17.09
N THR A 143 -14.73 1.60 16.70
CA THR A 143 -15.58 1.45 15.51
C THR A 143 -15.44 2.61 14.51
N ALA A 144 -14.47 3.51 14.72
CA ALA A 144 -14.29 4.67 13.85
C ALA A 144 -13.17 4.49 12.80
N ASN A 145 -12.82 3.25 12.48
CA ASN A 145 -11.85 2.90 11.42
C ASN A 145 -12.16 3.59 10.09
N GLU A 146 -13.42 3.59 9.66
CA GLU A 146 -13.85 4.22 8.41
C GLU A 146 -13.57 5.73 8.37
N LYS A 147 -13.77 6.43 9.50
CA LYS A 147 -13.45 7.87 9.58
C LYS A 147 -11.94 8.11 9.40
N ALA A 148 -11.11 7.25 10.00
CA ALA A 148 -9.66 7.32 9.84
C ALA A 148 -9.23 7.02 8.40
N ALA A 149 -9.76 5.95 7.80
CA ALA A 149 -9.45 5.56 6.44
C ALA A 149 -9.86 6.64 5.41
N THR A 150 -11.00 7.29 5.60
CA THR A 150 -11.45 8.38 4.72
C THR A 150 -10.65 9.67 4.90
N ALA A 151 -10.10 9.92 6.10
CA ALA A 151 -9.33 11.12 6.39
C ALA A 151 -7.95 11.17 5.71
N ILE A 152 -7.41 10.03 5.32
CA ILE A 152 -6.13 9.95 4.60
C ILE A 152 -6.28 9.94 3.07
N MET A 153 -7.49 9.85 2.54
CA MET A 153 -7.77 9.82 1.10
C MET A 153 -7.45 11.17 0.43
N THR A 154 -7.03 11.11 -0.84
CA THR A 154 -6.79 12.30 -1.68
C THR A 154 -7.64 12.24 -2.95
N THR A 155 -7.18 11.54 -3.97
CA THR A 155 -7.88 11.27 -5.23
C THR A 155 -8.58 9.91 -5.22
N ASP A 156 -8.41 9.14 -4.16
CA ASP A 156 -9.08 7.85 -3.95
C ASP A 156 -10.60 7.97 -4.09
N THR A 157 -11.22 7.01 -4.77
CA THR A 157 -12.69 6.96 -4.93
C THR A 157 -13.36 6.09 -3.88
N VAL A 158 -12.61 5.14 -3.31
CA VAL A 158 -13.07 4.24 -2.26
C VAL A 158 -12.06 4.14 -1.11
N LYS A 159 -12.57 3.98 0.12
CA LYS A 159 -11.72 3.64 1.27
C LYS A 159 -11.14 2.24 1.10
N LYS A 160 -9.93 2.02 1.63
CA LYS A 160 -9.23 0.73 1.55
C LYS A 160 -8.91 0.25 2.95
N GLU A 161 -9.57 -0.83 3.35
CA GLU A 161 -9.42 -1.46 4.65
C GLU A 161 -9.41 -2.98 4.50
N ALA A 162 -8.64 -3.66 5.32
CA ALA A 162 -8.59 -5.12 5.37
C ALA A 162 -8.27 -5.57 6.79
N ALA A 163 -8.85 -6.70 7.22
CA ALA A 163 -8.49 -7.33 8.48
C ALA A 163 -8.69 -8.85 8.43
N VAL A 164 -7.86 -9.57 9.18
CA VAL A 164 -7.91 -11.03 9.32
C VAL A 164 -7.72 -11.46 10.76
N GLN A 165 -8.34 -12.57 11.12
CA GLN A 165 -8.04 -13.33 12.32
C GLN A 165 -7.23 -14.56 11.97
N PHE A 166 -6.30 -14.91 12.83
CA PHE A 166 -5.42 -16.08 12.75
C PHE A 166 -5.11 -16.59 14.16
N GLU A 167 -4.52 -17.77 14.26
CA GLU A 167 -4.28 -18.42 15.54
C GLU A 167 -2.77 -18.67 15.74
N ILE A 168 -2.27 -18.31 16.91
CA ILE A 168 -0.91 -18.58 17.38
C ILE A 168 -1.02 -19.33 18.70
N ASP A 169 -0.55 -20.60 18.75
CA ASP A 169 -0.57 -21.46 19.94
C ASP A 169 -1.95 -21.53 20.63
N GLY A 170 -3.04 -21.60 19.85
CA GLY A 170 -4.41 -21.63 20.37
C GLY A 170 -4.98 -20.26 20.77
N VAL A 171 -4.23 -19.17 20.58
CA VAL A 171 -4.67 -17.80 20.85
C VAL A 171 -5.06 -17.13 19.54
N VAL A 172 -6.30 -16.63 19.49
CA VAL A 172 -6.78 -15.86 18.34
C VAL A 172 -6.16 -14.46 18.36
N CYS A 173 -5.40 -14.17 17.32
CA CYS A 173 -4.80 -12.87 17.04
C CYS A 173 -5.51 -12.20 15.87
N THR A 174 -5.48 -10.88 15.84
CA THR A 174 -6.08 -10.07 14.78
C THR A 174 -5.04 -9.14 14.17
N LEU A 175 -5.07 -9.01 12.85
CA LEU A 175 -4.27 -8.05 12.10
C LEU A 175 -5.20 -7.29 11.16
N GLY A 176 -5.14 -5.97 11.21
CA GLY A 176 -5.94 -5.11 10.35
C GLY A 176 -5.16 -3.92 9.85
N GLY A 177 -5.69 -3.23 8.85
CA GLY A 177 -5.02 -2.08 8.30
C GLY A 177 -5.90 -1.23 7.41
N MET A 178 -5.40 -0.04 7.10
CA MET A 178 -5.95 0.87 6.11
C MET A 178 -4.86 1.38 5.18
N ALA A 179 -5.24 1.68 3.94
CA ALA A 179 -4.35 2.22 2.91
C ALA A 179 -5.01 3.37 2.16
N LYS A 180 -4.21 4.30 1.67
CA LYS A 180 -4.60 5.30 0.68
C LYS A 180 -3.62 5.34 -0.46
N GLY A 181 -4.15 5.65 -1.63
CA GLY A 181 -3.39 5.87 -2.84
C GLY A 181 -4.20 5.54 -4.09
N SER A 182 -4.04 6.35 -5.12
CA SER A 182 -4.74 6.26 -6.38
C SER A 182 -3.85 6.75 -7.54
N GLY A 183 -2.99 7.75 -7.31
CA GLY A 183 -1.94 8.24 -8.22
C GLY A 183 -0.62 8.46 -7.50
N MET A 184 0.46 8.72 -8.27
CA MET A 184 1.86 8.77 -7.82
C MET A 184 2.25 7.47 -7.13
N ILE A 185 1.98 6.33 -7.80
CA ILE A 185 2.19 4.99 -7.25
C ILE A 185 3.12 4.17 -8.13
N HIS A 186 4.38 4.10 -7.75
CA HIS A 186 5.38 3.15 -8.22
C HIS A 186 6.40 2.89 -7.11
N PRO A 187 6.10 1.97 -6.20
CA PRO A 187 6.93 1.77 -5.02
C PRO A 187 8.30 1.21 -5.33
N ASN A 188 9.24 1.77 -4.58
CA ASN A 188 10.51 1.12 -4.32
C ASN A 188 10.77 1.25 -2.81
N MET A 189 10.39 0.22 -2.04
CA MET A 189 10.42 0.07 -0.56
C MET A 189 9.28 0.68 0.27
N ALA A 190 8.32 1.40 -0.27
CA ALA A 190 6.96 1.65 0.24
C ALA A 190 6.23 2.56 -0.74
N THR A 191 4.94 2.41 -0.85
CA THR A 191 4.10 3.22 -1.73
C THR A 191 2.81 3.51 -1.02
N THR A 192 2.38 4.76 -0.99
CA THR A 192 1.14 5.10 -0.33
C THR A 192 1.28 5.26 1.18
N LEU A 193 0.26 5.77 1.87
CA LEU A 193 0.20 5.73 3.32
C LEU A 193 -0.58 4.49 3.75
N ASN A 194 0.07 3.64 4.56
CA ASN A 194 -0.52 2.43 5.07
C ASN A 194 -0.24 2.32 6.57
N PHE A 195 -1.29 2.11 7.33
CA PHE A 195 -1.22 1.92 8.77
C PHE A 195 -1.81 0.57 9.11
N ILE A 196 -0.98 -0.28 9.72
CA ILE A 196 -1.31 -1.65 10.07
C ILE A 196 -1.27 -1.78 11.58
N THR A 197 -2.21 -2.53 12.14
CA THR A 197 -2.35 -2.78 13.57
C THR A 197 -2.50 -4.27 13.83
N THR A 198 -1.93 -4.74 14.93
CA THR A 198 -2.15 -6.13 15.39
C THR A 198 -2.12 -6.20 16.90
N ASP A 199 -2.93 -7.08 17.45
CA ASP A 199 -2.91 -7.41 18.88
C ASP A 199 -1.96 -8.57 19.21
N ALA A 200 -1.31 -9.18 18.22
CA ALA A 200 -0.29 -10.20 18.45
C ALA A 200 0.95 -9.62 19.15
N ALA A 201 1.55 -10.41 20.04
CA ALA A 201 2.83 -10.12 20.67
C ALA A 201 3.97 -10.62 19.76
N ILE A 202 4.79 -9.70 19.26
CA ILE A 202 5.96 -9.97 18.41
C ILE A 202 7.05 -8.93 18.66
N SER A 203 8.31 -9.33 18.67
CA SER A 203 9.44 -8.44 18.89
C SER A 203 9.58 -7.39 17.75
N SER A 204 10.06 -6.19 18.08
CA SER A 204 10.26 -5.11 17.09
C SER A 204 11.18 -5.55 15.94
N GLN A 205 12.18 -6.38 16.21
CA GLN A 205 13.12 -6.90 15.19
C GLN A 205 12.41 -7.79 14.17
N LEU A 206 11.63 -8.77 14.64
CA LEU A 206 10.90 -9.69 13.76
C LEU A 206 9.74 -8.98 13.05
N LEU A 207 9.11 -8.02 13.72
CA LEU A 207 8.08 -7.18 13.11
C LEU A 207 8.65 -6.37 11.93
N GLN A 208 9.83 -5.75 12.10
CA GLN A 208 10.52 -5.03 11.02
C GLN A 208 10.92 -5.97 9.88
N LYS A 209 11.45 -7.16 10.21
CA LYS A 209 11.82 -8.16 9.21
C LYS A 209 10.60 -8.63 8.41
N ALA A 210 9.51 -9.02 9.10
CA ALA A 210 8.27 -9.45 8.45
C ALA A 210 7.71 -8.37 7.52
N LEU A 211 7.64 -7.12 7.99
CA LEU A 211 7.16 -6.00 7.19
C LEU A 211 8.02 -5.80 5.94
N SER A 212 9.34 -5.80 6.07
CA SER A 212 10.27 -5.61 4.95
C SER A 212 10.16 -6.72 3.91
N ASP A 213 10.10 -7.99 4.36
CA ASP A 213 9.96 -9.16 3.49
C ASP A 213 8.63 -9.11 2.70
N ILE A 214 7.53 -8.82 3.38
CA ILE A 214 6.20 -8.85 2.77
C ILE A 214 5.96 -7.66 1.84
N VAL A 215 6.45 -6.46 2.19
CA VAL A 215 6.35 -5.28 1.32
C VAL A 215 7.08 -5.51 -0.02
N LYS A 216 8.18 -6.27 -0.03
CA LYS A 216 8.91 -6.60 -1.26
C LYS A 216 8.03 -7.32 -2.30
N VAL A 217 7.15 -8.22 -1.86
CA VAL A 217 6.31 -9.06 -2.74
C VAL A 217 4.85 -8.61 -2.82
N THR A 218 4.50 -7.50 -2.19
CA THR A 218 3.18 -6.87 -2.22
C THR A 218 3.26 -5.46 -2.79
N TYR A 219 3.36 -4.45 -1.96
CA TYR A 219 3.35 -3.04 -2.39
C TYR A 219 4.46 -2.72 -3.40
N ASN A 220 5.69 -3.24 -3.25
CA ASN A 220 6.75 -3.01 -4.23
C ASN A 220 6.50 -3.64 -5.61
N CYS A 221 5.48 -4.49 -5.70
CA CYS A 221 5.00 -5.08 -6.96
C CYS A 221 3.79 -4.34 -7.54
N LEU A 222 3.43 -3.15 -7.02
CA LEU A 222 2.35 -2.31 -7.53
C LEU A 222 2.90 -1.20 -8.43
N SER A 223 2.18 -0.80 -9.48
CA SER A 223 2.44 0.44 -10.24
C SER A 223 1.16 0.96 -10.90
N ILE A 224 0.84 2.22 -10.64
CA ILE A 224 -0.27 2.93 -11.30
C ILE A 224 0.25 3.78 -12.47
N ASP A 225 1.23 4.64 -12.23
CA ASP A 225 1.70 5.65 -13.18
C ASP A 225 3.24 5.68 -13.36
N GLY A 226 3.97 4.86 -12.61
CA GLY A 226 5.43 4.81 -12.68
C GLY A 226 6.14 5.84 -11.81
N ASP A 227 5.41 6.71 -11.10
CA ASP A 227 5.97 7.78 -10.27
C ASP A 227 6.06 7.37 -8.79
N THR A 228 7.28 7.47 -8.22
CA THR A 228 7.53 7.16 -6.81
C THR A 228 7.26 8.38 -5.94
N SER A 229 6.31 8.27 -5.01
CA SER A 229 5.94 9.34 -4.10
C SER A 229 7.06 9.73 -3.13
N THR A 230 6.98 10.97 -2.63
CA THR A 230 7.89 11.55 -1.63
C THR A 230 7.52 11.17 -0.20
N ASN A 231 6.31 10.65 0.04
CA ASN A 231 5.73 10.50 1.38
C ASN A 231 5.34 9.07 1.75
N ASP A 232 5.63 8.10 0.88
CA ASP A 232 5.21 6.72 1.09
C ASP A 232 5.74 6.15 2.40
N MET A 233 4.82 5.52 3.14
CA MET A 233 5.09 4.86 4.40
C MET A 233 4.15 3.67 4.59
N VAL A 234 4.69 2.53 5.00
CA VAL A 234 3.94 1.45 5.63
C VAL A 234 4.43 1.34 7.05
N SER A 235 3.56 1.53 8.03
CA SER A 235 3.87 1.31 9.44
C SER A 235 2.96 0.26 10.05
N ILE A 236 3.49 -0.49 11.01
CA ILE A 236 2.76 -1.49 11.77
C ILE A 236 3.01 -1.29 13.26
N MET A 237 1.95 -1.40 14.06
CA MET A 237 1.97 -1.37 15.52
C MET A 237 1.41 -2.68 16.07
N ALA A 238 2.15 -3.33 16.97
CA ALA A 238 1.81 -4.59 17.63
C ALA A 238 1.76 -4.39 19.14
N ASN A 239 0.56 -4.47 19.76
CA ASN A 239 0.36 -4.16 21.18
C ASN A 239 0.35 -5.37 22.11
N GLY A 240 0.32 -6.59 21.60
CA GLY A 240 0.38 -7.83 22.38
C GLY A 240 -0.89 -8.16 23.19
N LEU A 241 -1.99 -7.44 22.99
CA LEU A 241 -3.21 -7.60 23.78
C LEU A 241 -4.02 -8.87 23.42
N ALA A 242 -3.62 -9.63 22.39
CA ALA A 242 -4.17 -10.96 22.13
C ALA A 242 -3.79 -11.93 23.25
N GLY A 243 -2.58 -11.77 23.82
CA GLY A 243 -2.09 -12.61 24.93
C GLY A 243 -1.37 -13.88 24.48
N ASN A 244 -0.97 -13.99 23.23
CA ASN A 244 -0.07 -15.04 22.75
C ASN A 244 1.35 -14.85 23.34
N SER A 245 2.14 -15.93 23.38
CA SER A 245 3.57 -15.83 23.68
C SER A 245 4.26 -14.92 22.66
N GLU A 246 5.15 -14.03 23.14
CA GLU A 246 5.85 -13.12 22.22
C GLU A 246 6.67 -13.90 21.20
N ILE A 247 6.48 -13.59 19.92
CA ILE A 247 7.26 -14.15 18.82
C ILE A 247 8.63 -13.47 18.82
N VAL A 248 9.68 -14.21 19.21
CA VAL A 248 11.06 -13.71 19.35
C VAL A 248 12.06 -14.40 18.41
N GLU A 249 11.64 -15.43 17.68
CA GLU A 249 12.45 -16.19 16.73
C GLU A 249 11.66 -16.59 15.48
N GLU A 250 12.36 -16.94 14.41
CA GLU A 250 11.78 -17.38 13.13
C GLU A 250 11.34 -18.85 13.19
N ASN A 251 10.21 -19.10 13.85
CA ASN A 251 9.57 -20.41 14.00
C ASN A 251 8.22 -20.47 13.24
N GLU A 252 7.42 -21.50 13.51
CA GLU A 252 6.09 -21.69 12.90
C GLU A 252 5.16 -20.50 13.19
N ASN A 253 5.15 -19.98 14.42
CA ASN A 253 4.34 -18.82 14.82
C ASN A 253 4.71 -17.56 14.03
N TYR A 254 6.01 -17.34 13.78
CA TYR A 254 6.48 -16.27 12.92
C TYR A 254 5.99 -16.44 11.46
N SER A 255 6.02 -17.68 10.95
CA SER A 255 5.51 -17.97 9.60
C SER A 255 4.02 -17.68 9.48
N ILE A 256 3.23 -18.12 10.47
CA ILE A 256 1.77 -17.84 10.54
C ILE A 256 1.51 -16.31 10.56
N PHE A 257 2.27 -15.57 11.37
CA PHE A 257 2.18 -14.11 11.43
C PHE A 257 2.51 -13.46 10.08
N LYS A 258 3.59 -13.90 9.42
CA LYS A 258 3.96 -13.40 8.07
C LYS A 258 2.88 -13.66 7.03
N ASP A 259 2.26 -14.83 7.06
CA ASP A 259 1.19 -15.18 6.13
C ASP A 259 -0.06 -14.33 6.38
N ALA A 260 -0.42 -14.04 7.65
CA ALA A 260 -1.49 -13.12 7.99
C ALA A 260 -1.20 -11.68 7.53
N LEU A 261 0.03 -11.22 7.70
CA LEU A 261 0.48 -9.92 7.22
C LEU A 261 0.44 -9.85 5.69
N TYR A 262 0.88 -10.91 5.00
CA TYR A 262 0.78 -11.02 3.54
C TYR A 262 -0.66 -10.90 3.06
N GLU A 263 -1.62 -11.59 3.69
CA GLU A 263 -3.02 -11.57 3.28
C GLU A 263 -3.64 -10.16 3.39
N VAL A 264 -3.33 -9.41 4.47
CA VAL A 264 -3.81 -8.03 4.64
C VAL A 264 -3.14 -7.09 3.63
N LEU A 265 -1.80 -7.12 3.51
CA LEU A 265 -1.08 -6.25 2.60
C LEU A 265 -1.43 -6.54 1.14
N MET A 266 -1.62 -7.80 0.78
CA MET A 266 -2.05 -8.21 -0.56
C MET A 266 -3.46 -7.72 -0.89
N THR A 267 -4.38 -7.84 0.06
CA THR A 267 -5.75 -7.33 -0.11
C THR A 267 -5.72 -5.82 -0.36
N LEU A 268 -4.98 -5.06 0.45
CA LEU A 268 -4.82 -3.61 0.29
C LEU A 268 -4.10 -3.26 -1.03
N THR A 269 -3.08 -4.02 -1.44
CA THR A 269 -2.37 -3.84 -2.74
C THR A 269 -3.34 -3.94 -3.92
N LYS A 270 -4.22 -4.96 -3.92
CA LYS A 270 -5.22 -5.12 -4.98
C LYS A 270 -6.27 -4.02 -4.98
N MET A 271 -6.69 -3.55 -3.79
CA MET A 271 -7.61 -2.41 -3.68
C MET A 271 -6.98 -1.12 -4.23
N LEU A 272 -5.69 -0.89 -3.97
CA LEU A 272 -4.93 0.23 -4.54
C LEU A 272 -4.84 0.15 -6.08
N ALA A 273 -4.55 -1.04 -6.62
CA ALA A 273 -4.49 -1.26 -8.06
C ALA A 273 -5.84 -1.00 -8.76
N LYS A 274 -6.94 -1.46 -8.15
CA LYS A 274 -8.30 -1.27 -8.68
C LYS A 274 -8.76 0.17 -8.67
N ASP A 275 -8.33 0.95 -7.68
CA ASP A 275 -8.72 2.35 -7.49
C ASP A 275 -7.66 3.32 -8.03
N GLY A 276 -6.87 2.91 -9.04
CA GLY A 276 -5.97 3.83 -9.75
C GLY A 276 -6.72 4.99 -10.38
N GLU A 277 -6.11 6.18 -10.42
CA GLU A 277 -6.75 7.39 -10.98
C GLU A 277 -7.30 7.17 -12.39
N GLY A 278 -8.64 7.25 -12.52
CA GLY A 278 -9.34 7.03 -13.78
C GLY A 278 -9.32 5.59 -14.29
N ALA A 279 -8.86 4.62 -13.50
CA ALA A 279 -8.78 3.22 -13.91
C ALA A 279 -10.16 2.60 -14.18
N THR A 280 -10.23 1.76 -15.20
CA THR A 280 -11.41 0.95 -15.52
C THR A 280 -11.14 -0.54 -15.38
N ARG A 281 -9.88 -0.96 -15.37
CA ARG A 281 -9.45 -2.37 -15.25
C ARG A 281 -8.21 -2.49 -14.38
N MET A 282 -8.23 -3.49 -13.49
CA MET A 282 -7.04 -3.94 -12.79
C MET A 282 -6.26 -4.92 -13.68
N ILE A 283 -4.93 -4.82 -13.66
CA ILE A 283 -4.02 -5.73 -14.34
C ILE A 283 -3.22 -6.47 -13.27
N GLU A 284 -3.27 -7.80 -13.27
CA GLU A 284 -2.35 -8.66 -12.51
C GLU A 284 -1.43 -9.36 -13.52
N CYS A 285 -0.12 -9.15 -13.42
CA CYS A 285 0.87 -9.83 -14.23
C CYS A 285 1.60 -10.86 -13.38
N THR A 286 1.56 -12.14 -13.78
CA THR A 286 2.33 -13.23 -13.18
C THR A 286 3.50 -13.53 -14.08
N CYS A 287 4.73 -13.49 -13.56
CA CYS A 287 5.93 -13.99 -14.22
C CYS A 287 6.37 -15.27 -13.52
N CYS A 288 6.33 -16.40 -14.17
CA CYS A 288 6.81 -17.70 -13.70
C CYS A 288 7.99 -18.20 -14.55
N GLY A 289 8.60 -19.32 -14.13
CA GLY A 289 9.75 -19.89 -14.82
C GLY A 289 10.99 -18.99 -14.79
N ALA A 290 11.10 -18.07 -13.83
CA ALA A 290 12.25 -17.18 -13.67
C ALA A 290 13.38 -17.86 -12.89
N PRO A 291 14.67 -17.46 -13.13
CA PRO A 291 15.81 -18.02 -12.40
C PRO A 291 15.80 -17.64 -10.92
N ASP A 292 15.29 -16.45 -10.58
CA ASP A 292 15.19 -15.92 -9.22
C ASP A 292 14.00 -14.99 -9.05
N LEU A 293 13.73 -14.59 -7.79
CA LEU A 293 12.61 -13.74 -7.43
C LEU A 293 12.72 -12.31 -7.99
N ASP A 294 13.92 -11.75 -8.00
CA ASP A 294 14.14 -10.39 -8.46
C ASP A 294 13.89 -10.28 -9.97
N THR A 295 14.35 -11.24 -10.76
CA THR A 295 14.04 -11.37 -12.20
C THR A 295 12.53 -11.45 -12.43
N ALA A 296 11.83 -12.30 -11.68
CA ALA A 296 10.37 -12.44 -11.82
C ALA A 296 9.63 -11.12 -11.52
N ILE A 297 10.04 -10.41 -10.46
CA ILE A 297 9.47 -9.11 -10.07
C ILE A 297 9.76 -8.05 -11.14
N ILE A 298 11.01 -7.95 -11.61
CA ILE A 298 11.42 -6.95 -12.60
C ILE A 298 10.62 -7.12 -13.89
N VAL A 299 10.48 -8.33 -14.40
CA VAL A 299 9.72 -8.62 -15.62
C VAL A 299 8.24 -8.31 -15.43
N ALA A 300 7.60 -8.81 -14.38
CA ALA A 300 6.19 -8.55 -14.12
C ALA A 300 5.90 -7.04 -13.96
N LYS A 301 6.75 -6.31 -13.21
CA LYS A 301 6.65 -4.85 -13.06
C LYS A 301 6.86 -4.10 -14.36
N SER A 302 7.81 -4.53 -15.20
CA SER A 302 8.05 -3.90 -16.50
C SER A 302 6.80 -3.91 -17.37
N VAL A 303 6.08 -5.02 -17.36
CA VAL A 303 4.83 -5.20 -18.12
C VAL A 303 3.73 -4.28 -17.60
N ILE A 304 3.41 -4.32 -16.30
CA ILE A 304 2.27 -3.55 -15.75
C ILE A 304 2.50 -2.04 -15.74
N ARG A 305 3.74 -1.57 -15.80
CA ARG A 305 4.07 -0.14 -15.86
C ARG A 305 4.12 0.43 -17.28
N SER A 306 4.08 -0.41 -18.34
CA SER A 306 4.17 0.04 -19.73
C SER A 306 2.97 0.91 -20.13
N PRO A 307 3.12 2.22 -20.42
CA PRO A 307 2.00 3.07 -20.84
C PRO A 307 1.30 2.54 -22.10
N LEU A 308 2.08 2.01 -23.07
CA LEU A 308 1.51 1.46 -24.30
C LEU A 308 0.63 0.24 -24.02
N LEU A 309 1.08 -0.66 -23.12
CA LEU A 309 0.26 -1.82 -22.75
C LEU A 309 -1.00 -1.38 -21.98
N LYS A 310 -0.86 -0.46 -21.00
CA LYS A 310 -2.00 0.04 -20.23
C LYS A 310 -3.07 0.67 -21.15
N CYS A 311 -2.66 1.40 -22.19
CA CYS A 311 -3.58 1.92 -23.22
C CYS A 311 -4.21 0.80 -24.05
N ALA A 312 -3.48 -0.26 -24.38
CA ALA A 312 -4.05 -1.42 -25.11
C ALA A 312 -5.12 -2.11 -24.26
N ILE A 313 -4.86 -2.34 -22.97
CA ILE A 313 -5.84 -2.92 -22.06
C ILE A 313 -7.10 -2.03 -21.97
N PHE A 314 -6.94 -0.70 -21.86
CA PHE A 314 -8.07 0.24 -21.91
C PHE A 314 -8.89 0.08 -23.20
N GLY A 315 -8.22 -0.08 -24.35
CA GLY A 315 -8.85 -0.32 -25.65
C GLY A 315 -9.37 -1.74 -25.86
N SER A 316 -9.22 -2.66 -24.91
CA SER A 316 -9.52 -4.10 -25.05
C SER A 316 -8.77 -4.75 -26.23
N ASP A 317 -7.52 -4.33 -26.46
CA ASP A 317 -6.61 -4.79 -27.50
C ASP A 317 -5.63 -5.82 -26.90
N ALA A 318 -5.65 -7.06 -27.38
CA ALA A 318 -4.74 -8.12 -26.96
C ALA A 318 -3.33 -7.96 -27.57
N ASN A 319 -2.75 -6.79 -27.35
CA ASN A 319 -1.50 -6.36 -27.97
C ASN A 319 -0.27 -7.06 -27.36
N TRP A 320 -0.09 -8.32 -27.71
CA TRP A 320 1.05 -9.13 -27.26
C TRP A 320 2.42 -8.52 -27.63
N GLY A 321 2.50 -7.79 -28.76
CA GLY A 321 3.73 -7.09 -29.16
C GLY A 321 4.17 -6.04 -28.12
N ARG A 322 3.23 -5.33 -27.49
CA ARG A 322 3.52 -4.39 -26.40
C ARG A 322 3.94 -5.11 -25.12
N ILE A 323 3.39 -6.31 -24.88
CA ILE A 323 3.81 -7.16 -23.74
C ILE A 323 5.26 -7.59 -23.96
N LEU A 324 5.60 -8.18 -25.12
CA LEU A 324 6.97 -8.61 -25.42
C LEU A 324 7.95 -7.44 -25.43
N CYS A 325 7.54 -6.28 -25.96
CA CYS A 325 8.36 -5.07 -25.88
C CYS A 325 8.67 -4.71 -24.42
N ALA A 326 7.67 -4.74 -23.53
CA ALA A 326 7.86 -4.45 -22.11
C ALA A 326 8.73 -5.49 -21.40
N ILE A 327 8.63 -6.75 -21.77
CA ILE A 327 9.53 -7.82 -21.29
C ILE A 327 10.94 -7.58 -21.81
N GLY A 328 11.10 -7.19 -23.07
CA GLY A 328 12.41 -7.05 -23.74
C GLY A 328 13.28 -5.91 -23.22
N TYR A 329 12.68 -4.84 -22.61
CA TYR A 329 13.45 -3.79 -21.96
C TYR A 329 13.51 -3.93 -20.42
N ALA A 330 13.00 -5.04 -19.89
CA ALA A 330 13.17 -5.32 -18.47
C ALA A 330 14.66 -5.52 -18.14
N GLU A 331 15.12 -4.88 -17.06
CA GLU A 331 16.53 -4.96 -16.61
C GLU A 331 16.79 -6.32 -15.92
N ALA A 332 16.64 -7.42 -16.67
CA ALA A 332 16.82 -8.80 -16.20
C ALA A 332 17.38 -9.67 -17.33
N ASP A 333 18.10 -10.73 -16.98
CA ASP A 333 18.72 -11.64 -17.93
C ASP A 333 17.88 -12.92 -18.09
N PHE A 334 17.40 -13.16 -19.32
CA PHE A 334 16.64 -14.36 -19.72
C PHE A 334 16.59 -14.47 -21.23
N ASP A 335 16.24 -15.66 -21.76
CA ASP A 335 16.15 -15.94 -23.20
C ASP A 335 14.75 -15.59 -23.71
N ILE A 336 14.62 -14.43 -24.39
CA ILE A 336 13.34 -13.95 -24.94
C ILE A 336 12.73 -14.93 -25.96
N THR A 337 13.53 -15.78 -26.62
CA THR A 337 13.06 -16.74 -27.61
C THR A 337 12.32 -17.93 -27.02
N LYS A 338 12.28 -18.05 -25.69
CA LYS A 338 11.55 -19.07 -24.95
C LYS A 338 10.29 -18.57 -24.26
N VAL A 339 10.04 -17.25 -24.29
CA VAL A 339 8.96 -16.64 -23.52
C VAL A 339 7.59 -17.02 -24.09
N ASP A 340 6.72 -17.49 -23.20
CA ASP A 340 5.29 -17.68 -23.46
C ASP A 340 4.47 -16.61 -22.76
N VAL A 341 3.35 -16.19 -23.37
CA VAL A 341 2.41 -15.24 -22.80
C VAL A 341 0.99 -15.67 -23.04
N ASP A 342 0.19 -15.68 -21.99
CA ASP A 342 -1.25 -15.85 -22.01
C ASP A 342 -1.94 -14.61 -21.43
N MET A 343 -3.14 -14.29 -21.94
CA MET A 343 -4.02 -13.29 -21.37
C MET A 343 -5.33 -13.95 -20.96
N ARG A 344 -5.84 -13.62 -19.79
CA ARG A 344 -7.06 -14.22 -19.26
C ARG A 344 -7.88 -13.27 -18.41
N SER A 345 -9.13 -13.62 -18.23
CA SER A 345 -10.07 -13.05 -17.25
C SER A 345 -11.04 -14.15 -16.79
N ARG A 346 -12.08 -13.81 -16.05
CA ARG A 346 -13.17 -14.78 -15.72
C ARG A 346 -13.92 -15.28 -16.95
N LYS A 347 -13.75 -14.67 -18.13
CA LYS A 347 -14.42 -15.05 -19.38
C LYS A 347 -13.63 -16.07 -20.22
N GLY A 348 -12.41 -16.38 -19.85
CA GLY A 348 -11.57 -17.34 -20.55
C GLY A 348 -10.11 -16.96 -20.58
N ALA A 349 -9.34 -17.66 -21.39
CA ALA A 349 -7.92 -17.45 -21.59
C ALA A 349 -7.55 -17.63 -23.06
N ILE A 350 -6.62 -16.81 -23.55
CA ILE A 350 -6.03 -16.93 -24.90
C ILE A 350 -4.51 -16.98 -24.80
N ALA A 351 -3.91 -17.85 -25.60
CA ALA A 351 -2.47 -17.82 -25.86
C ALA A 351 -2.19 -16.72 -26.89
N VAL A 352 -1.28 -15.79 -26.58
CA VAL A 352 -0.92 -14.69 -27.50
C VAL A 352 0.52 -14.75 -27.97
N CYS A 353 1.39 -15.49 -27.25
CA CYS A 353 2.79 -15.69 -27.63
C CYS A 353 3.27 -17.08 -27.17
N ARG A 354 4.05 -17.73 -28.00
CA ARG A 354 4.79 -18.97 -27.68
C ARG A 354 6.20 -18.89 -28.27
N ASN A 355 7.18 -19.27 -27.45
CA ASN A 355 8.60 -19.25 -27.82
C ASN A 355 9.03 -17.88 -28.41
N GLY A 356 8.63 -16.80 -27.78
CA GLY A 356 8.97 -15.42 -28.19
C GLY A 356 8.29 -14.95 -29.48
N SER A 357 7.34 -15.71 -30.02
CA SER A 357 6.65 -15.41 -31.30
C SER A 357 5.14 -15.36 -31.08
N GLY A 358 4.45 -14.46 -31.79
CA GLY A 358 2.99 -14.41 -31.78
C GLY A 358 2.34 -15.67 -32.30
N VAL A 359 1.21 -16.05 -31.73
CA VAL A 359 0.39 -17.16 -32.21
C VAL A 359 -0.97 -16.65 -32.67
N GLU A 360 -1.64 -17.38 -33.56
CA GLU A 360 -3.00 -17.03 -33.99
C GLU A 360 -3.99 -17.21 -32.84
N PHE A 361 -4.89 -16.24 -32.67
CA PHE A 361 -6.00 -16.29 -31.73
C PHE A 361 -7.22 -15.54 -32.32
N SER A 362 -8.39 -15.73 -31.73
CA SER A 362 -9.61 -15.02 -32.12
C SER A 362 -9.65 -13.64 -31.49
N GLU A 363 -9.69 -12.57 -32.28
CA GLU A 363 -9.82 -11.20 -31.82
C GLU A 363 -11.15 -10.97 -31.09
N ASP A 364 -12.25 -11.60 -31.49
CA ASP A 364 -13.55 -11.50 -30.84
C ASP A 364 -13.53 -12.15 -29.45
N GLU A 365 -12.87 -13.28 -29.30
CA GLU A 365 -12.67 -13.97 -28.04
C GLU A 365 -11.75 -13.12 -27.13
N ALA A 366 -10.64 -12.64 -27.66
CA ALA A 366 -9.71 -11.74 -26.97
C ALA A 366 -10.43 -10.50 -26.42
N LYS A 367 -11.24 -9.85 -27.26
CA LYS A 367 -12.02 -8.68 -26.84
C LYS A 367 -13.02 -9.02 -25.74
N THR A 368 -13.69 -10.18 -25.81
CA THR A 368 -14.61 -10.64 -24.76
C THR A 368 -13.90 -10.82 -23.43
N ILE A 369 -12.68 -11.38 -23.44
CA ILE A 369 -11.84 -11.58 -22.26
C ILE A 369 -11.41 -10.22 -21.69
N LEU A 370 -10.96 -9.29 -22.54
CA LEU A 370 -10.38 -8.01 -22.12
C LEU A 370 -11.41 -6.93 -21.76
N LEU A 371 -12.70 -7.18 -21.96
CA LEU A 371 -13.78 -6.28 -21.48
C LEU A 371 -14.06 -6.42 -19.98
N GLU A 372 -13.51 -7.44 -19.33
CA GLU A 372 -13.67 -7.65 -17.89
C GLU A 372 -12.86 -6.61 -17.06
N ASP A 373 -13.24 -6.45 -15.80
CA ASP A 373 -12.65 -5.49 -14.85
C ASP A 373 -11.33 -5.95 -14.23
N GLU A 374 -11.02 -7.25 -14.33
CA GLU A 374 -9.76 -7.86 -13.89
C GLU A 374 -9.11 -8.63 -15.03
N ILE A 375 -7.94 -8.17 -15.46
CA ILE A 375 -7.17 -8.78 -16.55
C ILE A 375 -5.90 -9.39 -15.96
N TYR A 376 -5.64 -10.62 -16.33
CA TYR A 376 -4.46 -11.38 -15.93
C TYR A 376 -3.55 -11.61 -17.14
N ILE A 377 -2.26 -11.32 -16.97
CA ILE A 377 -1.21 -11.59 -17.95
C ILE A 377 -0.27 -12.61 -17.32
N ASP A 378 -0.22 -13.79 -17.88
CA ASP A 378 0.64 -14.88 -17.39
C ASP A 378 1.83 -15.05 -18.34
N ILE A 379 3.04 -14.86 -17.81
CA ILE A 379 4.33 -14.95 -18.51
C ILE A 379 5.09 -16.16 -17.99
N ASN A 380 5.63 -16.98 -18.90
CA ASN A 380 6.58 -18.03 -18.53
C ASN A 380 7.91 -17.79 -19.24
N LEU A 381 8.99 -17.62 -18.47
CA LEU A 381 10.34 -17.40 -19.00
C LEU A 381 11.07 -18.70 -19.35
N HIS A 382 10.60 -19.87 -18.89
CA HIS A 382 11.24 -21.17 -19.06
C HIS A 382 12.74 -21.19 -18.68
N SER A 383 13.14 -20.38 -17.69
CA SER A 383 14.54 -20.19 -17.28
C SER A 383 14.81 -20.62 -15.82
N GLY A 384 13.78 -21.12 -15.11
CA GLY A 384 13.86 -21.56 -13.71
C GLY A 384 12.51 -21.97 -13.15
N ASN A 385 12.37 -21.91 -11.82
CA ASN A 385 11.16 -22.35 -11.11
C ASN A 385 10.53 -21.26 -10.21
N THR A 386 11.09 -20.07 -10.22
CA THR A 386 10.61 -18.98 -9.37
C THR A 386 9.49 -18.20 -10.06
N GLN A 387 8.60 -17.65 -9.26
CA GLN A 387 7.52 -16.81 -9.74
C GLN A 387 7.29 -15.58 -8.87
N ALA A 388 6.78 -14.53 -9.49
CA ALA A 388 6.29 -13.33 -8.81
C ALA A 388 5.07 -12.76 -9.53
N LYS A 389 4.36 -11.87 -8.82
CA LYS A 389 3.23 -11.13 -9.38
C LYS A 389 3.45 -9.64 -9.24
N ALA A 390 2.86 -8.87 -10.16
CA ALA A 390 2.78 -7.43 -10.08
C ALA A 390 1.37 -6.96 -10.43
N TRP A 391 0.97 -5.82 -9.85
CA TRP A 391 -0.38 -5.28 -10.00
C TRP A 391 -0.33 -3.85 -10.53
N GLY A 392 -1.30 -3.51 -11.34
CA GLY A 392 -1.49 -2.17 -11.90
C GLY A 392 -2.90 -1.99 -12.41
N CYS A 393 -3.11 -0.95 -13.19
CA CYS A 393 -4.37 -0.68 -13.84
C CYS A 393 -4.13 -0.23 -15.29
N ASP A 394 -5.19 -0.13 -16.08
CA ASP A 394 -5.16 0.48 -17.41
C ASP A 394 -4.85 1.99 -17.33
N LEU A 395 -4.62 2.61 -18.48
CA LEU A 395 -4.40 4.07 -18.61
C LEU A 395 -5.48 4.67 -19.49
N THR A 396 -6.27 5.56 -18.91
CA THR A 396 -7.47 6.13 -19.52
C THR A 396 -7.34 7.63 -19.77
N TYR A 397 -8.29 8.22 -20.46
CA TYR A 397 -8.38 9.67 -20.62
C TYR A 397 -8.63 10.40 -19.28
N ASP A 398 -9.33 9.75 -18.34
CA ASP A 398 -9.63 10.33 -17.05
C ASP A 398 -8.36 10.49 -16.18
N TYR A 399 -7.33 9.61 -16.34
CA TYR A 399 -6.04 9.83 -15.70
C TYR A 399 -5.44 11.20 -16.07
N VAL A 400 -5.41 11.52 -17.37
CA VAL A 400 -4.88 12.80 -17.86
C VAL A 400 -5.71 13.97 -17.35
N LYS A 401 -7.06 13.84 -17.36
CA LYS A 401 -7.98 14.86 -16.87
C LYS A 401 -7.78 15.16 -15.39
N ILE A 402 -7.72 14.11 -14.54
CA ILE A 402 -7.51 14.23 -13.09
C ILE A 402 -6.19 14.95 -12.81
N ASN A 403 -5.09 14.51 -13.45
CA ASN A 403 -3.75 15.04 -13.19
C ASN A 403 -3.49 16.40 -13.83
N GLY A 404 -4.17 16.73 -14.94
CA GLY A 404 -4.14 18.05 -15.55
C GLY A 404 -4.74 19.15 -14.68
N ASP A 405 -5.73 18.80 -13.88
CA ASP A 405 -6.45 19.71 -12.97
C ASP A 405 -5.98 19.65 -11.51
N TYR A 406 -5.05 18.75 -11.17
CA TYR A 406 -4.55 18.56 -9.79
C TYR A 406 -3.66 19.73 -9.37
N ARG A 407 -4.29 20.80 -8.85
CA ARG A 407 -3.63 22.02 -8.32
C ARG A 407 -4.04 22.36 -6.90
N SER A 408 -4.60 21.44 -6.22
CA SER A 408 -5.18 21.68 -4.89
C SER A 408 -4.15 21.98 -3.81
#